data_62435043b5f76e4115460f6e3ce7b6b3
#
_entry.id   62435043b5f76e4115460f6e3ce7b6b3
#
_cell.length_a   1.000
_cell.length_b   1.000
_cell.length_c   1.000
_cell.angle_alpha   90.00
_cell.angle_beta   90.00
_cell.angle_gamma   90.00
#
_symmetry.space_group_name_H-M   'P 1'
#
loop_
_entity.id
_entity.type
_entity.pdbx_description
1 polymer ?
#
loop_
_entity_poly.entity_id
_entity_poly.type
_entity_poly.pdbx_seq_one_letter_code
_entity_poly.pdbx_strand_id
1 'polypeptide(L)'
;MWISVRAFASYREAIGAPSVRMDVPAGSTPSQVWDRLLGRYPRLAGLPKPHAFAINEEYIEESYALRERDELVLIPPVSGGAPKSTRPTQATQPTQSTAESVELTDRAIDVNALLKKVSHPKAGAVVLFLGTVRDNDRGRHVKFLEYEAYQPMALREMNRVVEEARRRWPLLGIAIVHRLGHLDVGDISVAIAVSSGHRKEAFEAGRYAIDTLKQTVPIWKKEVWDSGEAWIGSEAT
;
A
#
# COMPACT_ATOMS: atom_id res chain seq x y z
N MET A 1 17.77 23.96 7.49
CA MET A 1 18.10 22.52 7.44
C MET A 1 17.62 21.97 6.13
N TRP A 2 18.24 20.90 5.65
CA TRP A 2 17.77 20.25 4.44
C TRP A 2 17.09 18.92 4.76
N ILE A 3 16.09 18.56 3.96
CA ILE A 3 15.38 17.29 3.99
C ILE A 3 15.30 16.70 2.57
N SER A 4 15.08 15.41 2.46
CA SER A 4 14.68 14.76 1.21
C SER A 4 13.16 14.58 1.22
N VAL A 5 12.50 14.90 0.11
CA VAL A 5 11.06 14.63 -0.05
C VAL A 5 10.90 13.59 -1.13
N ARG A 6 10.30 12.46 -0.79
CA ARG A 6 10.03 11.34 -1.70
C ARG A 6 8.58 11.35 -2.14
N ALA A 7 8.36 11.16 -3.42
CA ALA A 7 7.04 11.21 -4.05
C ALA A 7 6.75 9.94 -4.84
N PHE A 8 5.49 9.51 -4.84
CA PHE A 8 4.99 8.35 -5.55
C PHE A 8 3.78 8.70 -6.40
N ALA A 9 3.45 7.84 -7.35
CA ALA A 9 2.24 7.92 -8.17
C ALA A 9 2.06 9.33 -8.77
N SER A 10 0.87 9.92 -8.63
CA SER A 10 0.53 11.25 -9.16
C SER A 10 1.46 12.37 -8.68
N TYR A 11 1.98 12.31 -7.46
CA TYR A 11 2.91 13.34 -6.96
C TYR A 11 4.28 13.24 -7.63
N ARG A 12 4.79 12.01 -7.89
CA ARG A 12 6.02 11.83 -8.64
C ARG A 12 5.90 12.42 -10.06
N GLU A 13 4.78 12.20 -10.72
CA GLU A 13 4.52 12.76 -12.05
C GLU A 13 4.40 14.29 -12.02
N ALA A 14 3.74 14.86 -11.00
CA ALA A 14 3.59 16.30 -10.85
C ALA A 14 4.91 17.00 -10.53
N ILE A 15 5.77 16.39 -9.71
CA ILE A 15 7.10 16.89 -9.33
C ILE A 15 8.11 16.65 -10.46
N GLY A 16 7.93 15.57 -11.26
CA GLY A 16 8.86 15.17 -12.32
C GLY A 16 10.10 14.41 -11.82
N ALA A 17 10.11 14.00 -10.53
CA ALA A 17 11.22 13.26 -9.94
C ALA A 17 10.72 12.38 -8.78
N PRO A 18 11.34 11.21 -8.52
CA PRO A 18 10.97 10.34 -7.40
C PRO A 18 11.36 10.92 -6.04
N SER A 19 12.34 11.82 -6.01
CA SER A 19 12.81 12.49 -4.78
C SER A 19 13.37 13.85 -5.12
N VAL A 20 13.16 14.82 -4.21
CA VAL A 20 13.71 16.17 -4.31
C VAL A 20 14.29 16.61 -2.98
N ARG A 21 15.43 17.30 -3.03
CA ARG A 21 16.01 17.95 -1.85
C ARG A 21 15.40 19.32 -1.65
N MET A 22 15.09 19.66 -0.40
CA MET A 22 14.53 20.95 -0.01
C MET A 22 15.22 21.50 1.22
N ASP A 23 15.52 22.80 1.19
CA ASP A 23 15.91 23.55 2.37
C ASP A 23 14.66 24.13 3.05
N VAL A 24 14.52 23.81 4.33
CA VAL A 24 13.37 24.21 5.15
C VAL A 24 13.84 24.79 6.49
N PRO A 25 13.08 25.67 7.16
CA PRO A 25 13.37 26.10 8.52
C PRO A 25 13.48 24.91 9.48
N ALA A 26 14.28 25.04 10.54
CA ALA A 26 14.35 24.03 11.58
C ALA A 26 12.96 23.85 12.24
N GLY A 27 12.55 22.59 12.46
CA GLY A 27 11.26 22.27 13.06
C GLY A 27 10.06 22.46 12.12
N SER A 28 10.27 22.63 10.81
CA SER A 28 9.17 22.60 9.84
C SER A 28 8.37 21.31 9.95
N THR A 29 7.06 21.40 9.69
CA THR A 29 6.16 20.26 9.70
C THR A 29 5.91 19.71 8.28
N PRO A 30 5.45 18.45 8.13
CA PRO A 30 5.05 17.90 6.84
C PRO A 30 4.03 18.77 6.08
N SER A 31 3.05 19.34 6.79
CA SER A 31 2.07 20.27 6.19
C SER A 31 2.75 21.50 5.61
N GLN A 32 3.67 22.13 6.33
CA GLN A 32 4.42 23.30 5.84
C GLN A 32 5.32 22.95 4.64
N VAL A 33 5.87 21.74 4.61
CA VAL A 33 6.64 21.25 3.44
C VAL A 33 5.72 21.08 2.24
N TRP A 34 4.53 20.52 2.42
CA TRP A 34 3.54 20.43 1.35
C TRP A 34 3.16 21.78 0.76
N ASP A 35 2.91 22.80 1.60
CA ASP A 35 2.59 24.16 1.13
C ASP A 35 3.74 24.77 0.29
N ARG A 36 4.99 24.51 0.68
CA ARG A 36 6.18 24.93 -0.09
C ARG A 36 6.30 24.19 -1.42
N LEU A 37 5.95 22.90 -1.46
CA LEU A 37 5.93 22.11 -2.68
C LEU A 37 4.87 22.63 -3.66
N LEU A 38 3.68 23.01 -3.18
CA LEU A 38 2.65 23.63 -4.02
C LEU A 38 3.15 24.90 -4.70
N GLY A 39 3.90 25.74 -3.97
CA GLY A 39 4.52 26.94 -4.55
C GLY A 39 5.62 26.66 -5.58
N ARG A 40 6.35 25.55 -5.41
CA ARG A 40 7.46 25.16 -6.30
C ARG A 40 7.03 24.35 -7.52
N TYR A 41 5.98 23.53 -7.36
CA TYR A 41 5.47 22.60 -8.37
C TYR A 41 3.98 22.83 -8.61
N PRO A 42 3.60 23.76 -9.50
CA PRO A 42 2.19 24.14 -9.72
C PRO A 42 1.26 22.99 -10.10
N ARG A 43 1.80 21.90 -10.72
CA ARG A 43 1.02 20.71 -11.07
C ARG A 43 0.46 19.97 -9.84
N LEU A 44 1.04 20.16 -8.65
CA LEU A 44 0.53 19.58 -7.41
C LEU A 44 -0.79 20.22 -6.97
N ALA A 45 -1.07 21.47 -7.35
CA ALA A 45 -2.29 22.16 -6.95
C ALA A 45 -3.58 21.51 -7.46
N GLY A 46 -3.49 20.74 -8.55
CA GLY A 46 -4.61 19.94 -9.08
C GLY A 46 -4.80 18.57 -8.43
N LEU A 47 -3.94 18.20 -7.47
CA LEU A 47 -3.98 16.92 -6.81
C LEU A 47 -4.50 17.05 -5.37
N PRO A 48 -5.13 16.03 -4.81
CA PRO A 48 -5.51 16.02 -3.39
C PRO A 48 -4.29 16.25 -2.49
N LYS A 49 -4.50 16.81 -1.29
CA LYS A 49 -3.47 16.84 -0.25
C LYS A 49 -3.01 15.42 0.08
N PRO A 50 -1.73 15.20 0.49
CA PRO A 50 -1.29 13.89 0.94
C PRO A 50 -2.23 13.31 1.99
N HIS A 51 -2.59 12.05 1.74
CA HIS A 51 -3.44 11.31 2.65
C HIS A 51 -2.75 11.05 3.99
N ALA A 52 -1.45 10.82 3.93
CA ALA A 52 -0.57 10.66 5.08
C ALA A 52 0.86 11.07 4.73
N PHE A 53 1.68 11.18 5.76
CA PHE A 53 3.11 11.40 5.66
C PHE A 53 3.85 10.25 6.37
N ALA A 54 5.05 9.94 5.90
CA ALA A 54 5.90 8.97 6.57
C ALA A 54 7.34 9.47 6.67
N ILE A 55 8.05 9.02 7.71
CA ILE A 55 9.50 9.16 7.88
C ILE A 55 10.04 7.82 8.32
N ASN A 56 11.15 7.37 7.70
CA ASN A 56 11.79 6.10 8.03
C ASN A 56 10.78 4.92 8.00
N GLU A 57 9.91 4.91 6.97
CA GLU A 57 8.89 3.88 6.74
C GLU A 57 7.75 3.86 7.78
N GLU A 58 7.63 4.85 8.66
CA GLU A 58 6.57 4.96 9.65
C GLU A 58 5.66 6.14 9.34
N TYR A 59 4.35 5.93 9.47
CA TYR A 59 3.38 7.02 9.39
C TYR A 59 3.58 8.01 10.51
N ILE A 60 3.53 9.29 10.18
CA ILE A 60 3.67 10.40 11.12
C ILE A 60 2.48 11.35 11.03
N GLU A 61 2.25 12.11 12.09
CA GLU A 61 1.27 13.18 12.11
C GLU A 61 1.74 14.39 11.28
N GLU A 62 0.80 15.16 10.74
CA GLU A 62 1.08 16.39 9.98
C GLU A 62 1.84 17.46 10.79
N SER A 63 1.74 17.38 12.13
CA SER A 63 2.39 18.28 13.08
C SER A 63 3.78 17.84 13.52
N TYR A 64 4.27 16.70 13.03
CA TYR A 64 5.60 16.18 13.37
C TYR A 64 6.69 17.20 13.05
N ALA A 65 7.58 17.50 14.01
CA ALA A 65 8.71 18.40 13.79
C ALA A 65 9.84 17.67 13.07
N LEU A 66 10.04 18.02 11.81
CA LEU A 66 11.07 17.45 10.95
C LEU A 66 12.48 17.81 11.44
N ARG A 67 13.41 16.91 11.23
CA ARG A 67 14.83 17.01 11.59
C ARG A 67 15.71 17.10 10.35
N GLU A 68 16.94 17.53 10.56
CA GLU A 68 17.98 17.57 9.52
C GLU A 68 18.15 16.17 8.91
N ARG A 69 18.14 16.09 7.56
CA ARG A 69 18.30 14.88 6.76
C ARG A 69 17.15 13.88 6.81
N ASP A 70 15.99 14.23 7.39
CA ASP A 70 14.82 13.38 7.28
C ASP A 70 14.45 13.11 5.81
N GLU A 71 14.04 11.88 5.51
CA GLU A 71 13.35 11.54 4.27
C GLU A 71 11.85 11.60 4.53
N LEU A 72 11.21 12.72 4.17
CA LEU A 72 9.77 12.87 4.22
C LEU A 72 9.14 12.21 3.00
N VAL A 73 8.26 11.26 3.23
CA VAL A 73 7.49 10.56 2.18
C VAL A 73 6.09 11.13 2.12
N LEU A 74 5.69 11.57 0.92
CA LEU A 74 4.33 11.99 0.62
C LEU A 74 3.52 10.76 0.19
N ILE A 75 2.49 10.42 0.94
CA ILE A 75 1.62 9.27 0.65
C ILE A 75 0.36 9.76 -0.07
N PRO A 76 0.23 9.56 -1.40
CA PRO A 76 -1.01 9.84 -2.11
C PRO A 76 -2.17 9.01 -1.56
N PRO A 77 -3.44 9.42 -1.80
CA PRO A 77 -4.58 8.58 -1.48
C PRO A 77 -4.43 7.17 -2.06
N VAL A 78 -4.70 6.16 -1.25
CA VAL A 78 -4.67 4.75 -1.67
C VAL A 78 -6.03 4.34 -2.26
N SER A 79 -6.05 3.34 -3.13
CA SER A 79 -7.22 2.94 -3.91
C SER A 79 -8.42 2.41 -3.11
N GLY A 80 -8.28 2.27 -1.79
CA GLY A 80 -9.33 1.76 -0.89
C GLY A 80 -10.02 2.82 -0.01
N GLY A 81 -9.71 4.12 -0.17
CA GLY A 81 -10.21 5.19 0.68
C GLY A 81 -9.31 5.47 1.90
N ALA A 82 -9.64 6.55 2.63
CA ALA A 82 -8.84 7.04 3.73
C ALA A 82 -8.66 6.02 4.87
N PRO A 83 -7.44 5.70 5.33
CA PRO A 83 -7.29 5.09 6.64
C PRO A 83 -7.83 6.08 7.67
N LYS A 84 -8.71 5.63 8.52
CA LYS A 84 -8.95 6.34 9.78
C LYS A 84 -7.62 6.36 10.50
N SER A 85 -7.14 7.57 10.85
CA SER A 85 -5.93 7.81 11.65
C SER A 85 -5.73 6.68 12.66
N THR A 86 -4.84 5.75 12.37
CA THR A 86 -4.41 4.78 13.35
C THR A 86 -3.20 5.38 14.04
N ARG A 87 -3.42 5.76 15.31
CA ARG A 87 -2.36 6.09 16.28
C ARG A 87 -1.16 5.16 16.03
N PRO A 88 0.07 5.66 16.09
CA PRO A 88 1.24 4.80 16.09
C PRO A 88 1.14 3.87 17.28
N THR A 89 0.79 2.62 17.04
CA THR A 89 0.92 1.57 18.03
C THR A 89 2.42 1.35 18.19
N GLN A 90 2.91 1.51 19.43
CA GLN A 90 4.31 1.32 19.79
C GLN A 90 4.85 0.05 19.11
N ALA A 91 6.03 0.20 18.52
CA ALA A 91 6.78 -0.88 17.88
C ALA A 91 6.91 -2.07 18.85
N THR A 92 6.09 -3.09 18.63
CA THR A 92 6.34 -4.41 19.20
C THR A 92 7.42 -5.06 18.34
N GLN A 93 8.51 -5.47 18.97
CA GLN A 93 9.60 -6.17 18.28
C GLN A 93 9.06 -7.36 17.49
N PRO A 94 9.55 -7.61 16.27
CA PRO A 94 9.08 -8.72 15.45
C PRO A 94 9.37 -10.04 16.17
N THR A 95 8.34 -10.73 16.58
CA THR A 95 8.41 -12.13 16.99
C THR A 95 8.66 -12.99 15.75
N GLN A 96 9.61 -13.86 15.84
CA GLN A 96 10.17 -14.78 14.84
C GLN A 96 9.26 -15.20 13.69
N SER A 97 9.84 -15.14 12.47
CA SER A 97 9.39 -15.82 11.24
C SER A 97 8.15 -15.30 10.51
N THR A 98 8.13 -13.99 10.15
CA THR A 98 7.09 -13.43 9.27
C THR A 98 7.55 -13.22 7.82
N ALA A 99 8.83 -13.36 7.52
CA ALA A 99 9.42 -13.09 6.19
C ALA A 99 8.87 -13.97 5.05
N GLU A 100 8.21 -15.09 5.36
CA GLU A 100 7.63 -16.00 4.35
C GLU A 100 6.13 -15.76 4.09
N SER A 101 5.48 -14.90 4.86
CA SER A 101 4.02 -14.71 4.79
C SER A 101 3.60 -13.58 3.85
N VAL A 102 4.48 -12.64 3.53
CA VAL A 102 4.18 -11.49 2.64
C VAL A 102 5.24 -11.35 1.56
N GLU A 103 4.81 -10.98 0.36
CA GLU A 103 5.69 -10.85 -0.80
C GLU A 103 5.19 -9.73 -1.73
N LEU A 104 6.12 -8.92 -2.25
CA LEU A 104 5.91 -8.08 -3.41
C LEU A 104 6.71 -8.67 -4.58
N THR A 105 6.09 -8.77 -5.75
CA THR A 105 6.70 -9.39 -6.92
C THR A 105 6.37 -8.61 -8.20
N ASP A 106 7.24 -8.63 -9.18
CA ASP A 106 7.02 -8.15 -10.54
C ASP A 106 6.59 -9.28 -11.51
N ARG A 107 6.55 -10.52 -10.99
CA ARG A 107 6.21 -11.72 -11.77
C ARG A 107 4.76 -12.13 -11.56
N ALA A 108 4.25 -12.97 -12.45
CA ALA A 108 2.94 -13.61 -12.27
C ALA A 108 2.89 -14.39 -10.94
N ILE A 109 1.81 -14.22 -10.19
CA ILE A 109 1.64 -14.86 -8.89
C ILE A 109 1.40 -16.35 -9.07
N ASP A 110 2.25 -17.20 -8.49
CA ASP A 110 2.04 -18.65 -8.41
C ASP A 110 1.08 -18.97 -7.25
N VAL A 111 -0.18 -19.17 -7.62
CA VAL A 111 -1.25 -19.51 -6.68
C VAL A 111 -0.98 -20.87 -5.96
N ASN A 112 -0.38 -21.83 -6.66
CA ASN A 112 -0.07 -23.13 -6.07
C ASN A 112 1.03 -23.01 -5.01
N ALA A 113 2.06 -22.22 -5.27
CA ALA A 113 3.10 -21.90 -4.29
C ALA A 113 2.51 -21.21 -3.05
N LEU A 114 1.58 -20.24 -3.27
CA LEU A 114 0.90 -19.55 -2.19
C LEU A 114 0.05 -20.51 -1.32
N LEU A 115 -0.72 -21.41 -1.93
CA LEU A 115 -1.51 -22.41 -1.22
C LEU A 115 -0.64 -23.36 -0.40
N LYS A 116 0.53 -23.75 -0.90
CA LYS A 116 1.50 -24.56 -0.15
C LYS A 116 2.00 -23.85 1.12
N LYS A 117 2.21 -22.52 1.07
CA LYS A 117 2.66 -21.72 2.23
C LYS A 117 1.66 -21.77 3.40
N VAL A 118 0.37 -21.95 3.14
CA VAL A 118 -0.68 -21.99 4.18
C VAL A 118 -1.19 -23.42 4.47
N SER A 119 -0.66 -24.42 3.78
CA SER A 119 -1.07 -25.81 3.96
C SER A 119 -0.70 -26.29 5.36
N HIS A 120 -1.66 -26.92 6.07
CA HIS A 120 -1.45 -27.44 7.41
C HIS A 120 -2.33 -28.67 7.65
N PRO A 121 -1.84 -29.78 8.27
CA PRO A 121 -2.61 -31.01 8.44
C PRO A 121 -3.85 -30.86 9.34
N LYS A 122 -3.90 -29.81 10.18
CA LYS A 122 -5.07 -29.48 11.02
C LYS A 122 -6.05 -28.51 10.35
N ALA A 123 -5.79 -28.07 9.11
CA ALA A 123 -6.68 -27.16 8.42
C ALA A 123 -7.91 -27.87 7.89
N GLY A 124 -9.08 -27.50 8.40
CA GLY A 124 -10.37 -27.93 7.87
C GLY A 124 -10.89 -27.00 6.76
N ALA A 125 -10.29 -25.83 6.60
CA ALA A 125 -10.63 -24.87 5.56
C ALA A 125 -9.42 -24.07 5.08
N VAL A 126 -9.36 -23.84 3.76
CA VAL A 126 -8.47 -22.87 3.12
C VAL A 126 -9.31 -21.93 2.29
N VAL A 127 -9.15 -20.62 2.50
CA VAL A 127 -9.78 -19.55 1.70
C VAL A 127 -8.70 -18.91 0.85
N LEU A 128 -8.97 -18.76 -0.43
CA LEU A 128 -8.13 -18.07 -1.39
C LEU A 128 -8.92 -16.87 -1.96
N PHE A 129 -8.35 -15.68 -1.82
CA PHE A 129 -8.81 -14.48 -2.49
C PHE A 129 -7.84 -14.13 -3.61
N LEU A 130 -8.36 -13.89 -4.81
CA LEU A 130 -7.60 -13.40 -5.96
C LEU A 130 -8.22 -12.09 -6.43
N GLY A 131 -7.45 -11.00 -6.41
CA GLY A 131 -7.81 -9.75 -7.05
C GLY A 131 -7.26 -9.76 -8.47
N THR A 132 -8.14 -9.63 -9.47
CA THR A 132 -7.79 -9.68 -10.89
C THR A 132 -8.02 -8.32 -11.56
N VAL A 133 -7.31 -8.09 -12.65
CA VAL A 133 -7.51 -6.92 -13.50
C VAL A 133 -8.75 -7.13 -14.36
N ARG A 134 -9.72 -6.22 -14.24
CA ARG A 134 -10.97 -6.23 -15.02
C ARG A 134 -10.78 -5.43 -16.31
N ASP A 135 -11.49 -5.79 -17.34
CA ASP A 135 -11.53 -5.08 -18.64
C ASP A 135 -12.37 -3.79 -18.60
N ASN A 136 -13.10 -3.55 -17.52
CA ASN A 136 -13.99 -2.40 -17.37
C ASN A 136 -13.93 -1.82 -15.95
N ASP A 137 -13.83 -0.50 -15.85
CA ASP A 137 -14.08 0.24 -14.61
C ASP A 137 -14.94 1.48 -14.89
N ARG A 138 -16.11 1.57 -14.20
CA ARG A 138 -17.09 2.66 -14.34
C ARG A 138 -17.48 2.97 -15.79
N GLY A 139 -17.62 1.93 -16.61
CA GLY A 139 -17.99 2.07 -18.03
C GLY A 139 -16.85 2.43 -18.98
N ARG A 140 -15.62 2.50 -18.48
CA ARG A 140 -14.39 2.71 -19.30
C ARG A 140 -13.70 1.38 -19.54
N HIS A 141 -13.30 1.15 -20.79
CA HIS A 141 -12.53 -0.03 -21.17
C HIS A 141 -11.09 0.11 -20.66
N VAL A 142 -10.69 -0.80 -19.77
CA VAL A 142 -9.33 -0.85 -19.19
C VAL A 142 -8.44 -1.69 -20.11
N LYS A 143 -7.31 -1.13 -20.52
CA LYS A 143 -6.29 -1.85 -21.30
C LYS A 143 -5.38 -2.65 -20.39
N PHE A 144 -4.83 -1.98 -19.37
CA PHE A 144 -3.94 -2.57 -18.39
C PHE A 144 -3.90 -1.71 -17.13
N LEU A 145 -3.32 -2.24 -16.09
CA LEU A 145 -3.00 -1.51 -14.86
C LEU A 145 -1.50 -1.42 -14.65
N GLU A 146 -1.06 -0.37 -13.98
CA GLU A 146 0.29 -0.27 -13.42
C GLU A 146 0.19 -0.11 -11.90
N TYR A 147 0.95 -0.93 -11.17
CA TYR A 147 1.04 -0.85 -9.72
C TYR A 147 2.41 -0.34 -9.29
N GLU A 148 2.40 0.66 -8.41
CA GLU A 148 3.58 1.20 -7.76
C GLU A 148 3.44 1.06 -6.24
N ALA A 149 4.56 0.84 -5.54
CA ALA A 149 4.57 0.74 -4.08
C ALA A 149 5.78 1.45 -3.47
N TYR A 150 5.60 1.98 -2.26
CA TYR A 150 6.72 2.23 -1.37
C TYR A 150 7.11 0.91 -0.69
N GLN A 151 7.92 0.10 -1.38
CA GLN A 151 8.12 -1.32 -1.08
C GLN A 151 8.52 -1.62 0.38
N PRO A 152 9.50 -0.91 1.01
CA PRO A 152 9.86 -1.20 2.40
C PRO A 152 8.68 -1.04 3.36
N MET A 153 7.93 0.06 3.22
CA MET A 153 6.76 0.33 4.04
C MET A 153 5.59 -0.59 3.69
N ALA A 154 5.39 -0.90 2.41
CA ALA A 154 4.34 -1.82 1.97
C ALA A 154 4.52 -3.21 2.57
N LEU A 155 5.74 -3.76 2.57
CA LEU A 155 6.05 -5.04 3.22
C LEU A 155 5.80 -4.99 4.73
N ARG A 156 6.18 -3.90 5.39
CA ARG A 156 5.94 -3.71 6.82
C ARG A 156 4.44 -3.69 7.14
N GLU A 157 3.66 -2.91 6.40
CA GLU A 157 2.22 -2.83 6.60
C GLU A 157 1.51 -4.16 6.27
N MET A 158 1.93 -4.88 5.22
CA MET A 158 1.43 -6.23 4.93
C MET A 158 1.72 -7.20 6.09
N ASN A 159 2.90 -7.15 6.68
CA ASN A 159 3.23 -7.95 7.87
C ASN A 159 2.34 -7.59 9.06
N ARG A 160 2.06 -6.30 9.30
CA ARG A 160 1.12 -5.85 10.35
C ARG A 160 -0.28 -6.43 10.13
N VAL A 161 -0.76 -6.47 8.89
CA VAL A 161 -2.05 -7.10 8.54
C VAL A 161 -2.05 -8.58 8.93
N VAL A 162 -0.98 -9.31 8.60
CA VAL A 162 -0.83 -10.74 8.93
C VAL A 162 -0.80 -10.96 10.45
N GLU A 163 0.00 -10.19 11.17
CA GLU A 163 0.11 -10.28 12.63
C GLU A 163 -1.22 -9.99 13.33
N GLU A 164 -1.93 -8.95 12.89
CA GLU A 164 -3.23 -8.61 13.44
C GLU A 164 -4.29 -9.68 13.14
N ALA A 165 -4.29 -10.26 11.94
CA ALA A 165 -5.16 -11.36 11.59
C ALA A 165 -4.91 -12.57 12.50
N ARG A 166 -3.64 -12.93 12.75
CA ARG A 166 -3.26 -14.02 13.67
C ARG A 166 -3.66 -13.77 15.12
N ARG A 167 -3.71 -12.51 15.55
CA ARG A 167 -4.19 -12.15 16.90
C ARG A 167 -5.69 -12.28 17.06
N ARG A 168 -6.46 -12.04 15.97
CA ARG A 168 -7.93 -12.04 16.00
C ARG A 168 -8.54 -13.42 15.80
N TRP A 169 -7.88 -14.26 15.02
CA TRP A 169 -8.41 -15.57 14.63
C TRP A 169 -7.37 -16.68 14.84
N PRO A 170 -7.81 -17.89 15.19
CA PRO A 170 -6.94 -19.06 15.35
C PRO A 170 -6.52 -19.61 13.96
N LEU A 171 -5.68 -18.85 13.26
CA LEU A 171 -5.19 -19.22 11.94
C LEU A 171 -4.06 -20.23 12.02
N LEU A 172 -4.05 -21.17 11.09
CA LEU A 172 -2.97 -22.14 10.89
C LEU A 172 -1.94 -21.61 9.88
N GLY A 173 -2.39 -20.81 8.91
CA GLY A 173 -1.56 -20.13 7.95
C GLY A 173 -2.25 -18.90 7.36
N ILE A 174 -1.47 -17.88 7.02
CA ILE A 174 -1.90 -16.72 6.21
C ILE A 174 -0.72 -16.23 5.40
N ALA A 175 -0.93 -16.01 4.12
CA ALA A 175 0.07 -15.48 3.20
C ALA A 175 -0.55 -14.49 2.22
N ILE A 176 0.19 -13.42 1.89
CA ILE A 176 -0.24 -12.34 1.00
C ILE A 176 0.87 -12.10 -0.03
N VAL A 177 0.51 -12.10 -1.31
CA VAL A 177 1.41 -11.70 -2.40
C VAL A 177 0.73 -10.58 -3.19
N HIS A 178 1.44 -9.50 -3.46
CA HIS A 178 0.97 -8.43 -4.33
C HIS A 178 1.94 -8.22 -5.49
N ARG A 179 1.40 -8.16 -6.73
CA ARG A 179 2.19 -7.91 -7.93
C ARG A 179 2.30 -6.41 -8.20
N LEU A 180 3.46 -5.98 -8.63
CA LEU A 180 3.79 -4.60 -9.01
C LEU A 180 4.10 -4.51 -10.49
N GLY A 181 4.17 -3.28 -11.02
CA GLY A 181 4.44 -3.00 -12.42
C GLY A 181 3.21 -3.19 -13.31
N HIS A 182 3.44 -3.60 -14.55
CA HIS A 182 2.42 -3.77 -15.59
C HIS A 182 1.63 -5.06 -15.41
N LEU A 183 0.29 -4.95 -15.48
CA LEU A 183 -0.63 -6.08 -15.41
C LEU A 183 -1.70 -5.97 -16.51
N ASP A 184 -1.81 -6.99 -17.31
CA ASP A 184 -2.85 -7.10 -18.33
C ASP A 184 -4.21 -7.51 -17.76
N VAL A 185 -5.27 -7.31 -18.51
CA VAL A 185 -6.62 -7.78 -18.17
C VAL A 185 -6.61 -9.29 -17.92
N GLY A 186 -7.18 -9.70 -16.79
CA GLY A 186 -7.17 -11.09 -16.34
C GLY A 186 -6.01 -11.46 -15.42
N ASP A 187 -4.93 -10.67 -15.40
CA ASP A 187 -3.81 -10.91 -14.48
C ASP A 187 -4.21 -10.81 -13.01
N ILE A 188 -3.55 -11.59 -12.16
CA ILE A 188 -3.72 -11.54 -10.71
C ILE A 188 -2.83 -10.44 -10.15
N SER A 189 -3.44 -9.42 -9.54
CA SER A 189 -2.73 -8.30 -8.90
C SER A 189 -2.39 -8.59 -7.43
N VAL A 190 -3.25 -9.30 -6.73
CA VAL A 190 -3.08 -9.66 -5.32
C VAL A 190 -3.66 -11.05 -5.07
N ALA A 191 -2.96 -11.84 -4.28
CA ALA A 191 -3.44 -13.13 -3.80
C ALA A 191 -3.28 -13.21 -2.29
N ILE A 192 -4.34 -13.65 -1.59
CA ILE A 192 -4.35 -13.86 -0.14
C ILE A 192 -4.86 -15.28 0.12
N ALA A 193 -4.05 -16.09 0.79
CA ALA A 193 -4.45 -17.43 1.22
C ALA A 193 -4.49 -17.49 2.74
N VAL A 194 -5.55 -18.08 3.29
CA VAL A 194 -5.75 -18.23 4.74
C VAL A 194 -6.20 -19.65 5.05
N SER A 195 -5.56 -20.30 6.00
CA SER A 195 -6.00 -21.59 6.51
C SER A 195 -6.36 -21.53 8.00
N SER A 196 -7.42 -22.26 8.37
CA SER A 196 -7.90 -22.38 9.75
C SER A 196 -8.55 -23.74 9.97
N GLY A 197 -8.80 -24.11 11.23
CA GLY A 197 -9.55 -25.30 11.60
C GLY A 197 -10.98 -25.30 11.05
N HIS A 198 -11.61 -24.13 10.95
CA HIS A 198 -12.98 -23.98 10.47
C HIS A 198 -13.10 -22.85 9.43
N ARG A 199 -14.11 -22.97 8.56
CA ARG A 199 -14.34 -22.04 7.45
C ARG A 199 -14.65 -20.59 7.87
N LYS A 200 -15.34 -20.39 9.00
CA LYS A 200 -15.77 -19.07 9.47
C LYS A 200 -14.56 -18.16 9.66
N GLU A 201 -13.60 -18.59 10.43
CA GLU A 201 -12.38 -17.82 10.75
C GLU A 201 -11.54 -17.58 9.50
N ALA A 202 -11.46 -18.56 8.59
CA ALA A 202 -10.73 -18.39 7.33
C ALA A 202 -11.36 -17.30 6.42
N PHE A 203 -12.70 -17.27 6.30
CA PHE A 203 -13.40 -16.21 5.54
C PHE A 203 -13.29 -14.84 6.18
N GLU A 204 -13.48 -14.76 7.51
CA GLU A 204 -13.40 -13.48 8.25
C GLU A 204 -11.99 -12.89 8.15
N ALA A 205 -10.95 -13.71 8.35
CA ALA A 205 -9.57 -13.26 8.26
C ALA A 205 -9.17 -12.89 6.83
N GLY A 206 -9.60 -13.63 5.82
CA GLY A 206 -9.35 -13.31 4.41
C GLY A 206 -9.98 -11.98 3.99
N ARG A 207 -11.22 -11.74 4.39
CA ARG A 207 -11.90 -10.45 4.19
C ARG A 207 -11.18 -9.32 4.90
N TYR A 208 -10.87 -9.49 6.18
CA TYR A 208 -10.11 -8.52 6.96
C TYR A 208 -8.78 -8.16 6.28
N ALA A 209 -8.04 -9.17 5.81
CA ALA A 209 -6.75 -8.97 5.20
C ALA A 209 -6.83 -8.09 3.93
N ILE A 210 -7.77 -8.37 3.02
CA ILE A 210 -7.92 -7.56 1.80
C ILE A 210 -8.45 -6.16 2.10
N ASP A 211 -9.43 -6.02 3.00
CA ASP A 211 -10.03 -4.72 3.32
C ASP A 211 -8.99 -3.81 3.99
N THR A 212 -8.18 -4.36 4.92
CA THR A 212 -7.12 -3.61 5.61
C THR A 212 -5.96 -3.29 4.67
N LEU A 213 -5.52 -4.24 3.84
CA LEU A 213 -4.46 -4.02 2.85
C LEU A 213 -4.79 -2.82 1.97
N LYS A 214 -6.01 -2.76 1.43
CA LYS A 214 -6.44 -1.65 0.57
C LYS A 214 -6.47 -0.29 1.27
N GLN A 215 -6.58 -0.26 2.59
CA GLN A 215 -6.66 0.97 3.37
C GLN A 215 -5.29 1.45 3.88
N THR A 216 -4.37 0.53 4.21
CA THR A 216 -3.17 0.86 4.97
C THR A 216 -1.87 0.66 4.21
N VAL A 217 -1.85 -0.23 3.22
CA VAL A 217 -0.61 -0.55 2.50
C VAL A 217 -0.38 0.46 1.39
N PRO A 218 0.79 1.14 1.36
CA PRO A 218 1.10 2.16 0.37
C PRO A 218 1.44 1.52 -1.00
N ILE A 219 0.38 1.08 -1.67
CA ILE A 219 0.38 0.56 -3.05
C ILE A 219 -0.63 1.39 -3.84
N TRP A 220 -0.22 1.90 -4.98
CA TRP A 220 -1.04 2.74 -5.86
C TRP A 220 -1.27 2.04 -7.18
N LYS A 221 -2.44 2.28 -7.76
CA LYS A 221 -2.89 1.72 -9.02
C LYS A 221 -3.13 2.83 -10.03
N LYS A 222 -2.48 2.72 -11.19
CA LYS A 222 -2.77 3.53 -12.37
C LYS A 222 -3.61 2.69 -13.34
N GLU A 223 -4.73 3.23 -13.77
CA GLU A 223 -5.54 2.62 -14.83
C GLU A 223 -5.23 3.29 -16.16
N VAL A 224 -5.06 2.50 -17.20
CA VAL A 224 -4.84 2.96 -18.57
C VAL A 224 -6.00 2.50 -19.45
N TRP A 225 -6.66 3.47 -20.10
CA TRP A 225 -7.81 3.27 -20.99
C TRP A 225 -7.45 3.67 -22.41
N ASP A 226 -8.39 3.49 -23.35
CA ASP A 226 -8.24 3.95 -24.72
C ASP A 226 -8.08 5.46 -24.85
N SER A 227 -8.70 6.23 -23.95
CA SER A 227 -8.78 7.69 -23.99
C SER A 227 -7.87 8.40 -22.98
N GLY A 228 -7.04 7.69 -22.22
CA GLY A 228 -6.17 8.29 -21.21
C GLY A 228 -5.77 7.36 -20.09
N GLU A 229 -5.25 7.95 -19.03
CA GLU A 229 -4.79 7.22 -17.85
C GLU A 229 -5.01 8.05 -16.58
N ALA A 230 -5.18 7.40 -15.44
CA ALA A 230 -5.22 8.07 -14.14
C ALA A 230 -4.76 7.18 -12.98
N TRP A 231 -4.12 7.78 -11.99
CA TRP A 231 -3.87 7.16 -10.70
C TRP A 231 -5.19 7.12 -9.90
N ILE A 232 -5.62 5.92 -9.52
CA ILE A 232 -6.87 5.74 -8.79
C ILE A 232 -6.67 6.15 -7.32
N GLY A 233 -7.61 6.96 -6.82
CA GLY A 233 -7.55 7.58 -5.48
C GLY A 233 -6.96 8.99 -5.48
N SER A 234 -6.34 9.44 -6.57
CA SER A 234 -5.82 10.80 -6.75
C SER A 234 -6.74 11.72 -7.57
N GLU A 235 -7.92 11.24 -7.98
CA GLU A 235 -8.92 12.10 -8.63
C GLU A 235 -9.47 13.08 -7.60
N ALA A 236 -9.38 14.39 -7.87
CA ALA A 236 -10.09 15.40 -7.11
C ALA A 236 -11.59 15.14 -7.24
N THR A 237 -12.27 14.96 -6.11
CA THR A 237 -13.75 14.91 -6.02
C THR A 237 -14.34 16.28 -6.30
#